data_67b8dafaef0bd4dc1767306fac082aef
#
_entry.id   67b8dafaef0bd4dc1767306fac082aef
#
_cell.length_a   1.000
_cell.length_b   1.000
_cell.length_c   1.000
_cell.angle_alpha   90.00
_cell.angle_beta   90.00
_cell.angle_gamma   90.00
#
_symmetry.space_group_name_H-M   'P 1'
#
loop_
_entity.id
_entity.type
_entity.pdbx_description
1 polymer ?
#
loop_
_entity_poly.entity_id
_entity_poly.type
_entity_poly.pdbx_seq_one_letter_code
_entity_poly.pdbx_strand_id
1 'polypeptide(L)'
;VLHRFDWRRPYSEDWCADFAAFCEAARAKQIRILAGIAPGLDFAFDDDKDDTVALRAKAEQLAKAGADGLVLMFDDISADLSVFGQAGISEGQAHARLATWLQEETGCPVFLVPRLYADEVEGDHSAYASDLNQNMAEDIGVFTCGVTIVAEKISLPDKAGILADKLRQPLIIWDNLYCNDYCPRRLFTGKWTGRK
;
A
#
# COMPACT_ATOMS: atom_id res chain seq x y z
N VAL A 1 12.43 11.90 6.63
CA VAL A 1 11.22 11.11 6.27
C VAL A 1 10.17 12.12 5.83
N LEU A 2 9.81 12.08 4.55
CA LEU A 2 8.68 12.88 4.06
C LEU A 2 7.41 12.24 4.57
N HIS A 3 6.64 13.02 5.31
CA HIS A 3 5.39 12.59 5.90
C HIS A 3 4.30 12.36 4.85
N ARG A 4 3.23 11.68 5.23
CA ARG A 4 2.03 11.47 4.41
C ARG A 4 1.48 12.77 3.80
N PHE A 5 1.65 13.92 4.45
CA PHE A 5 1.25 15.25 3.93
C PHE A 5 2.15 15.79 2.82
N ASP A 6 3.35 15.24 2.64
CA ASP A 6 4.34 15.71 1.67
C ASP A 6 4.43 14.78 0.42
N TRP A 7 3.45 13.92 0.21
CA TRP A 7 3.50 12.97 -0.90
C TRP A 7 3.56 13.64 -2.27
N ARG A 8 3.01 14.85 -2.41
CA ARG A 8 3.08 15.65 -3.64
C ARG A 8 4.47 16.22 -3.89
N ARG A 9 5.27 16.39 -2.83
CA ARG A 9 6.57 17.04 -2.93
C ARG A 9 7.62 16.08 -3.49
N PRO A 10 8.34 16.45 -4.58
CA PRO A 10 9.42 15.61 -5.09
C PRO A 10 10.57 15.46 -4.07
N TYR A 11 11.26 14.34 -4.12
CA TYR A 11 12.50 14.14 -3.39
C TYR A 11 13.63 14.98 -4.01
N SER A 12 14.62 15.39 -3.21
CA SER A 12 15.81 16.04 -3.72
C SER A 12 16.70 15.06 -4.53
N GLU A 13 17.57 15.60 -5.37
CA GLU A 13 18.53 14.80 -6.14
C GLU A 13 19.44 13.97 -5.22
N ASP A 14 19.94 14.56 -4.13
CA ASP A 14 20.78 13.87 -3.14
C ASP A 14 20.04 12.68 -2.51
N TRP A 15 18.76 12.89 -2.13
CA TRP A 15 17.94 11.81 -1.58
C TRP A 15 17.75 10.68 -2.61
N CYS A 16 17.50 11.03 -3.86
CA CYS A 16 17.33 10.03 -4.94
C CYS A 16 18.64 9.26 -5.18
N ALA A 17 19.78 9.92 -5.10
CA ALA A 17 21.08 9.27 -5.25
C ALA A 17 21.35 8.29 -4.09
N ASP A 18 21.08 8.69 -2.85
CA ASP A 18 21.20 7.82 -1.67
C ASP A 18 20.25 6.62 -1.75
N PHE A 19 18.99 6.87 -2.18
CA PHE A 19 18.02 5.79 -2.36
C PHE A 19 18.42 4.83 -3.48
N ALA A 20 18.98 5.33 -4.58
CA ALA A 20 19.49 4.49 -5.66
C ALA A 20 20.64 3.58 -5.19
N ALA A 21 21.58 4.13 -4.43
CA ALA A 21 22.68 3.35 -3.84
C ALA A 21 22.15 2.29 -2.86
N PHE A 22 21.12 2.61 -2.08
CA PHE A 22 20.43 1.66 -1.21
C PHE A 22 19.77 0.51 -2.00
N CYS A 23 19.04 0.84 -3.06
CA CYS A 23 18.40 -0.16 -3.94
C CYS A 23 19.43 -1.09 -4.59
N GLU A 24 20.55 -0.55 -5.05
CA GLU A 24 21.65 -1.34 -5.62
C GLU A 24 22.25 -2.31 -4.58
N ALA A 25 22.54 -1.81 -3.38
CA ALA A 25 23.08 -2.63 -2.29
C ALA A 25 22.11 -3.74 -1.85
N ALA A 26 20.80 -3.46 -1.85
CA ALA A 26 19.75 -4.45 -1.56
C ALA A 26 19.69 -5.51 -2.66
N ARG A 27 19.72 -5.09 -3.92
CA ARG A 27 19.68 -6.01 -5.08
C ARG A 27 20.89 -6.94 -5.12
N ALA A 28 22.07 -6.45 -4.74
CA ALA A 28 23.27 -7.28 -4.60
C ALA A 28 23.12 -8.39 -3.54
N LYS A 29 22.15 -8.24 -2.63
CA LYS A 29 21.78 -9.24 -1.61
C LYS A 29 20.48 -9.99 -1.95
N GLN A 30 19.99 -9.87 -3.18
CA GLN A 30 18.73 -10.46 -3.64
C GLN A 30 17.50 -9.99 -2.83
N ILE A 31 17.55 -8.76 -2.30
CA ILE A 31 16.43 -8.11 -1.60
C ILE A 31 15.76 -7.14 -2.57
N ARG A 32 14.44 -7.28 -2.74
CA ARG A 32 13.63 -6.36 -3.52
C ARG A 32 13.18 -5.18 -2.65
N ILE A 33 13.23 -3.99 -3.20
CA ILE A 33 12.80 -2.77 -2.52
C ILE A 33 11.49 -2.30 -3.14
N LEU A 34 10.45 -2.27 -2.32
CA LEU A 34 9.15 -1.69 -2.65
C LEU A 34 9.06 -0.31 -1.98
N ALA A 35 8.77 0.72 -2.78
CA ALA A 35 8.71 2.10 -2.29
C ALA A 35 7.26 2.51 -2.06
N GLY A 36 6.90 2.89 -0.82
CA GLY A 36 5.57 3.30 -0.43
C GLY A 36 5.28 4.78 -0.74
N ILE A 37 4.08 5.06 -1.25
CA ILE A 37 3.50 6.40 -1.38
C ILE A 37 2.13 6.36 -0.70
N ALA A 38 1.88 7.29 0.24
CA ALA A 38 0.66 7.32 1.04
C ALA A 38 -0.15 8.61 0.77
N PRO A 39 -0.93 8.68 -0.32
CA PRO A 39 -1.70 9.86 -0.67
C PRO A 39 -3.06 9.94 0.06
N GLY A 40 -3.45 8.92 0.80
CA GLY A 40 -4.81 8.67 1.26
C GLY A 40 -5.41 9.75 2.18
N LEU A 41 -4.62 10.67 2.73
CA LEU A 41 -5.14 11.71 3.62
C LEU A 41 -5.87 12.84 2.87
N ASP A 42 -5.46 13.16 1.66
CA ASP A 42 -5.89 14.38 0.97
C ASP A 42 -5.83 14.27 -0.57
N PHE A 43 -5.77 13.06 -1.11
CA PHE A 43 -5.85 12.84 -2.56
C PHE A 43 -7.26 13.17 -3.06
N ALA A 44 -7.34 14.06 -4.05
CA ALA A 44 -8.59 14.37 -4.70
C ALA A 44 -8.95 13.28 -5.73
N PHE A 45 -9.99 12.50 -5.45
CA PHE A 45 -10.50 11.45 -6.34
C PHE A 45 -11.49 11.97 -7.39
N ASP A 46 -11.66 13.29 -7.44
CA ASP A 46 -12.33 13.98 -8.54
C ASP A 46 -11.36 14.13 -9.74
N ASP A 47 -11.81 14.83 -10.77
CA ASP A 47 -10.98 15.07 -11.99
C ASP A 47 -9.80 16.05 -11.76
N ASP A 48 -9.30 16.20 -10.52
CA ASP A 48 -8.16 17.04 -10.22
C ASP A 48 -6.88 16.45 -10.83
N LYS A 49 -6.46 17.04 -11.93
CA LYS A 49 -5.27 16.60 -12.66
C LYS A 49 -3.97 16.89 -11.92
N ASP A 50 -3.95 17.81 -10.97
CA ASP A 50 -2.74 18.19 -10.26
C ASP A 50 -2.26 17.07 -9.32
N ASP A 51 -3.18 16.38 -8.64
CA ASP A 51 -2.87 15.26 -7.77
C ASP A 51 -2.38 14.03 -8.54
N THR A 52 -3.00 13.70 -9.67
CA THR A 52 -2.55 12.61 -10.53
C THR A 52 -1.18 12.90 -11.15
N VAL A 53 -0.92 14.13 -11.56
CA VAL A 53 0.39 14.56 -12.06
C VAL A 53 1.46 14.45 -10.98
N ALA A 54 1.17 14.92 -9.76
CA ALA A 54 2.09 14.85 -8.63
C ALA A 54 2.39 13.40 -8.22
N LEU A 55 1.36 12.54 -8.16
CA LEU A 55 1.50 11.12 -7.83
C LEU A 55 2.37 10.38 -8.85
N ARG A 56 2.09 10.59 -10.15
CA ARG A 56 2.89 10.02 -11.23
C ARG A 56 4.35 10.48 -11.14
N ALA A 57 4.60 11.77 -11.00
CA ALA A 57 5.95 12.30 -10.91
C ALA A 57 6.74 11.72 -9.73
N LYS A 58 6.09 11.57 -8.55
CA LYS A 58 6.68 10.91 -7.39
C LYS A 58 7.00 9.44 -7.65
N ALA A 59 6.08 8.71 -8.26
CA ALA A 59 6.24 7.32 -8.60
C ALA A 59 7.37 7.08 -9.62
N GLU A 60 7.41 7.88 -10.69
CA GLU A 60 8.48 7.86 -11.69
C GLU A 60 9.85 8.14 -11.06
N GLN A 61 9.91 9.09 -10.11
CA GLN A 61 11.15 9.41 -9.41
C GLN A 61 11.68 8.22 -8.61
N LEU A 62 10.80 7.50 -7.87
CA LEU A 62 11.14 6.30 -7.11
C LEU A 62 11.53 5.12 -8.01
N ALA A 63 10.79 4.89 -9.07
CA ALA A 63 11.09 3.85 -10.04
C ALA A 63 12.45 4.10 -10.72
N LYS A 64 12.70 5.34 -11.17
CA LYS A 64 13.98 5.75 -11.77
C LYS A 64 15.15 5.63 -10.78
N ALA A 65 14.92 5.86 -9.50
CA ALA A 65 15.92 5.68 -8.46
C ALA A 65 16.14 4.20 -8.09
N GLY A 66 15.45 3.25 -8.71
CA GLY A 66 15.73 1.82 -8.62
C GLY A 66 14.82 1.01 -7.72
N ALA A 67 13.67 1.54 -7.31
CA ALA A 67 12.65 0.72 -6.66
C ALA A 67 12.19 -0.44 -7.57
N ASP A 68 12.04 -1.63 -7.00
CA ASP A 68 11.58 -2.83 -7.72
C ASP A 68 10.05 -2.91 -7.81
N GLY A 69 9.35 -2.01 -7.16
CA GLY A 69 7.90 -1.84 -7.18
C GLY A 69 7.47 -0.66 -6.33
N LEU A 70 6.22 -0.24 -6.53
CA LEU A 70 5.58 0.85 -5.80
C LEU A 70 4.47 0.28 -4.91
N VAL A 71 4.28 0.84 -3.73
CA VAL A 71 3.17 0.49 -2.84
C VAL A 71 2.30 1.71 -2.65
N LEU A 72 1.07 1.65 -3.13
CA LEU A 72 0.07 2.68 -2.89
C LEU A 72 -0.62 2.41 -1.55
N MET A 73 -0.50 3.32 -0.59
CA MET A 73 -0.85 3.08 0.80
C MET A 73 -2.03 3.95 1.24
N PHE A 74 -3.11 3.31 1.71
CA PHE A 74 -4.32 3.93 2.25
C PHE A 74 -4.62 3.51 3.70
N ASP A 75 -3.67 2.85 4.36
CA ASP A 75 -3.79 2.49 5.77
C ASP A 75 -3.91 3.72 6.68
N ASP A 76 -4.52 3.53 7.84
CA ASP A 76 -4.65 4.53 8.92
C ASP A 76 -5.23 5.89 8.48
N ILE A 77 -6.16 5.89 7.54
CA ILE A 77 -6.94 7.06 7.16
C ILE A 77 -8.34 7.01 7.73
N SER A 78 -9.00 8.16 7.82
CA SER A 78 -10.37 8.27 8.33
C SER A 78 -11.35 7.42 7.51
N ALA A 79 -12.37 6.90 8.19
CA ALA A 79 -13.53 6.29 7.54
C ALA A 79 -14.52 7.31 6.95
N ASP A 80 -14.16 8.60 6.89
CA ASP A 80 -14.94 9.62 6.19
C ASP A 80 -14.87 9.40 4.68
N LEU A 81 -15.92 8.79 4.15
CA LEU A 81 -16.06 8.44 2.73
C LEU A 81 -16.73 9.54 1.89
N SER A 82 -16.89 10.73 2.44
CA SER A 82 -17.60 11.85 1.77
C SER A 82 -16.91 12.26 0.46
N VAL A 83 -15.59 12.18 0.39
CA VAL A 83 -14.80 12.48 -0.81
C VAL A 83 -15.14 11.54 -1.97
N PHE A 84 -15.38 10.25 -1.71
CA PHE A 84 -15.76 9.28 -2.74
C PHE A 84 -17.20 9.49 -3.18
N GLY A 85 -18.09 9.83 -2.23
CA GLY A 85 -19.49 10.16 -2.55
C GLY A 85 -19.62 11.37 -3.48
N GLN A 86 -18.75 12.37 -3.33
CA GLN A 86 -18.69 13.53 -4.23
C GLN A 86 -18.23 13.13 -5.64
N ALA A 87 -17.28 12.21 -5.74
CA ALA A 87 -16.82 11.65 -7.01
C ALA A 87 -17.80 10.62 -7.63
N GLY A 88 -18.87 10.23 -6.92
CA GLY A 88 -19.85 9.25 -7.39
C GLY A 88 -19.30 7.83 -7.53
N ILE A 89 -18.25 7.50 -6.79
CA ILE A 89 -17.57 6.18 -6.79
C ILE A 89 -17.47 5.65 -5.36
N SER A 90 -17.32 4.34 -5.21
CA SER A 90 -16.99 3.74 -3.92
C SER A 90 -15.50 3.88 -3.60
N GLU A 91 -15.15 3.73 -2.32
CA GLU A 91 -13.76 3.70 -1.87
C GLU A 91 -12.95 2.60 -2.58
N GLY A 92 -13.49 1.39 -2.67
CA GLY A 92 -12.82 0.27 -3.33
C GLY A 92 -12.57 0.52 -4.81
N GLN A 93 -13.55 1.11 -5.51
CA GLN A 93 -13.40 1.51 -6.91
C GLN A 93 -12.32 2.59 -7.09
N ALA A 94 -12.30 3.58 -6.21
CA ALA A 94 -11.31 4.66 -6.26
C ALA A 94 -9.87 4.11 -6.10
N HIS A 95 -9.64 3.30 -5.07
CA HIS A 95 -8.34 2.70 -4.81
C HIS A 95 -7.91 1.75 -5.94
N ALA A 96 -8.82 0.91 -6.44
CA ALA A 96 -8.56 -0.01 -7.53
C ALA A 96 -8.15 0.69 -8.82
N ARG A 97 -8.91 1.71 -9.22
CA ARG A 97 -8.64 2.50 -10.43
C ARG A 97 -7.32 3.26 -10.32
N LEU A 98 -7.05 3.86 -9.14
CA LEU A 98 -5.81 4.61 -8.95
C LEU A 98 -4.59 3.69 -9.00
N ALA A 99 -4.67 2.49 -8.39
CA ALA A 99 -3.58 1.52 -8.43
C ALA A 99 -3.31 1.01 -9.85
N THR A 100 -4.36 0.66 -10.60
CA THR A 100 -4.25 0.22 -12.00
C THR A 100 -3.68 1.33 -12.88
N TRP A 101 -4.24 2.54 -12.78
CA TRP A 101 -3.74 3.71 -13.51
C TRP A 101 -2.26 3.98 -13.23
N LEU A 102 -1.84 3.92 -11.96
CA LEU A 102 -0.43 4.17 -11.60
C LEU A 102 0.50 3.12 -12.19
N GLN A 103 0.09 1.86 -12.23
CA GLN A 103 0.86 0.79 -12.87
C GLN A 103 0.98 1.00 -14.38
N GLU A 104 -0.11 1.37 -15.05
CA GLU A 104 -0.13 1.67 -16.49
C GLU A 104 0.76 2.86 -16.85
N GLU A 105 0.66 3.97 -16.09
CA GLU A 105 1.43 5.18 -16.34
C GLU A 105 2.93 5.02 -16.10
N THR A 106 3.32 4.24 -15.11
CA THR A 106 4.73 4.09 -14.74
C THR A 106 5.40 2.88 -15.34
N GLY A 107 4.64 1.86 -15.76
CA GLY A 107 5.15 0.55 -16.16
C GLY A 107 5.87 -0.19 -15.02
N CYS A 108 5.77 0.28 -13.78
CA CYS A 108 6.37 -0.30 -12.60
C CYS A 108 5.35 -1.20 -11.87
N PRO A 109 5.72 -2.37 -11.34
CA PRO A 109 4.82 -3.16 -10.53
C PRO A 109 4.23 -2.36 -9.38
N VAL A 110 2.90 -2.34 -9.25
CA VAL A 110 2.20 -1.65 -8.16
C VAL A 110 1.60 -2.65 -7.20
N PHE A 111 1.60 -2.31 -5.93
CA PHE A 111 0.96 -3.03 -4.84
C PHE A 111 0.04 -2.08 -4.09
N LEU A 112 -1.00 -2.62 -3.47
CA LEU A 112 -1.99 -1.85 -2.72
C LEU A 112 -1.97 -2.24 -1.24
N VAL A 113 -1.82 -1.26 -0.35
CA VAL A 113 -2.24 -1.37 1.05
C VAL A 113 -3.61 -0.69 1.17
N PRO A 114 -4.70 -1.46 1.30
CA PRO A 114 -6.04 -0.89 1.40
C PRO A 114 -6.27 -0.23 2.76
N ARG A 115 -7.28 0.63 2.88
CA ARG A 115 -7.71 1.11 4.20
C ARG A 115 -8.25 -0.05 5.06
N LEU A 116 -8.96 -0.97 4.44
CA LEU A 116 -9.51 -2.18 5.10
C LEU A 116 -8.48 -3.32 5.10
N TYR A 117 -7.28 -3.06 5.61
CA TYR A 117 -6.16 -4.01 5.61
C TYR A 117 -6.24 -5.12 6.67
N ALA A 118 -7.21 -5.07 7.59
CA ALA A 118 -7.52 -6.10 8.57
C ALA A 118 -9.03 -6.13 8.83
N ASP A 119 -9.60 -7.29 9.18
CA ASP A 119 -11.05 -7.43 9.40
C ASP A 119 -11.57 -6.56 10.56
N GLU A 120 -10.73 -6.23 11.54
CA GLU A 120 -11.10 -5.35 12.65
C GLU A 120 -11.15 -3.86 12.28
N VAL A 121 -10.70 -3.47 11.08
CA VAL A 121 -10.86 -2.11 10.58
C VAL A 121 -12.30 -1.90 10.13
N GLU A 122 -12.94 -0.83 10.59
CA GLU A 122 -14.34 -0.53 10.31
C GLU A 122 -14.59 -0.29 8.81
N GLY A 123 -15.57 -1.01 8.24
CA GLY A 123 -16.02 -0.87 6.87
C GLY A 123 -16.68 -2.12 6.29
N ASP A 124 -17.23 -2.01 5.10
CA ASP A 124 -17.79 -3.16 4.36
C ASP A 124 -16.71 -3.84 3.52
N HIS A 125 -15.98 -4.77 4.16
CA HIS A 125 -14.90 -5.54 3.52
C HIS A 125 -15.37 -6.34 2.30
N SER A 126 -16.63 -6.79 2.29
CA SER A 126 -17.16 -7.58 1.19
C SER A 126 -17.43 -6.74 -0.05
N ALA A 127 -18.03 -5.56 0.13
CA ALA A 127 -18.23 -4.61 -0.96
C ALA A 127 -16.86 -4.10 -1.47
N TYR A 128 -15.93 -3.77 -0.56
CA TYR A 128 -14.60 -3.32 -0.92
C TYR A 128 -13.84 -4.36 -1.76
N ALA A 129 -13.82 -5.64 -1.35
CA ALA A 129 -13.19 -6.72 -2.10
C ALA A 129 -13.86 -6.94 -3.48
N SER A 130 -15.17 -6.81 -3.56
CA SER A 130 -15.91 -6.87 -4.84
C SER A 130 -15.46 -5.75 -5.79
N ASP A 131 -15.31 -4.54 -5.28
CA ASP A 131 -14.86 -3.39 -6.06
C ASP A 131 -13.43 -3.56 -6.57
N LEU A 132 -12.51 -4.06 -5.73
CA LEU A 132 -11.15 -4.39 -6.15
C LEU A 132 -11.15 -5.43 -7.28
N ASN A 133 -11.91 -6.52 -7.12
CA ASN A 133 -12.01 -7.58 -8.13
C ASN A 133 -12.54 -7.10 -9.48
N GLN A 134 -13.38 -6.06 -9.49
CA GLN A 134 -14.02 -5.55 -10.71
C GLN A 134 -13.21 -4.45 -11.40
N ASN A 135 -12.41 -3.72 -10.66
CA ASN A 135 -11.81 -2.47 -11.15
C ASN A 135 -10.28 -2.44 -11.09
N MET A 136 -9.62 -3.44 -10.49
CA MET A 136 -8.16 -3.48 -10.35
C MET A 136 -7.55 -4.56 -11.24
N ALA A 137 -6.37 -4.29 -11.79
CA ALA A 137 -5.61 -5.27 -12.55
C ALA A 137 -5.29 -6.51 -11.70
N GLU A 138 -5.34 -7.70 -12.31
CA GLU A 138 -5.26 -8.98 -11.59
C GLU A 138 -3.89 -9.26 -10.99
N ASP A 139 -2.83 -8.62 -11.49
CA ASP A 139 -1.44 -8.80 -11.05
C ASP A 139 -1.02 -7.83 -9.93
N ILE A 140 -1.88 -6.87 -9.56
CA ILE A 140 -1.62 -5.95 -8.44
C ILE A 140 -1.80 -6.70 -7.11
N GLY A 141 -0.69 -6.87 -6.36
CA GLY A 141 -0.71 -7.53 -5.07
C GLY A 141 -1.35 -6.65 -3.98
N VAL A 142 -2.18 -7.24 -3.11
CA VAL A 142 -2.88 -6.56 -2.04
C VAL A 142 -2.33 -7.00 -0.67
N PHE A 143 -1.94 -6.04 0.15
CA PHE A 143 -1.49 -6.29 1.52
C PHE A 143 -2.68 -6.45 2.48
N THR A 144 -2.56 -7.36 3.41
CA THR A 144 -3.51 -7.54 4.52
C THR A 144 -2.79 -8.04 5.77
N CYS A 145 -3.23 -7.57 6.94
CA CYS A 145 -2.83 -8.15 8.23
C CYS A 145 -3.69 -9.38 8.58
N GLY A 146 -4.76 -9.64 7.85
CA GLY A 146 -5.70 -10.72 8.13
C GLY A 146 -6.81 -10.29 9.09
N VAL A 147 -7.16 -11.15 10.04
CA VAL A 147 -8.28 -10.89 10.96
C VAL A 147 -7.97 -9.74 11.91
N THR A 148 -6.74 -9.66 12.42
CA THR A 148 -6.32 -8.61 13.36
C THR A 148 -5.08 -7.89 12.87
N ILE A 149 -4.96 -6.60 13.20
CA ILE A 149 -3.81 -5.75 12.80
C ILE A 149 -2.52 -6.33 13.40
N VAL A 150 -2.54 -6.75 14.66
CA VAL A 150 -1.40 -7.36 15.35
C VAL A 150 -1.76 -8.80 15.71
N ALA A 151 -1.44 -9.73 14.84
CA ALA A 151 -1.74 -11.14 15.04
C ALA A 151 -0.58 -11.87 15.75
N GLU A 152 -0.87 -12.58 16.85
CA GLU A 152 0.12 -13.47 17.50
C GLU A 152 0.53 -14.65 16.60
N LYS A 153 -0.39 -15.08 15.75
CA LYS A 153 -0.18 -16.17 14.78
C LYS A 153 -0.66 -15.72 13.40
N ILE A 154 0.13 -15.97 12.38
CA ILE A 154 -0.32 -15.81 11.01
C ILE A 154 -1.31 -16.93 10.71
N SER A 155 -2.52 -16.55 10.31
CA SER A 155 -3.53 -17.51 9.85
C SER A 155 -3.11 -18.10 8.50
N LEU A 156 -3.49 -19.36 8.28
CA LEU A 156 -3.36 -19.97 6.96
C LEU A 156 -4.20 -19.19 5.93
N PRO A 157 -3.87 -19.29 4.61
CA PRO A 157 -4.57 -18.53 3.57
C PRO A 157 -6.09 -18.63 3.62
N ASP A 158 -6.63 -19.80 3.98
CA ASP A 158 -8.06 -20.06 4.14
C ASP A 158 -8.69 -19.43 5.40
N LYS A 159 -7.91 -18.73 6.23
CA LYS A 159 -8.32 -18.03 7.45
C LYS A 159 -7.66 -16.67 7.59
N ALA A 160 -7.11 -16.15 6.52
CA ALA A 160 -6.38 -14.88 6.54
C ALA A 160 -7.30 -13.66 6.42
N GLY A 161 -8.58 -13.79 6.78
CA GLY A 161 -9.56 -12.72 6.82
C GLY A 161 -10.42 -12.58 5.57
N ILE A 162 -11.34 -11.63 5.59
CA ILE A 162 -12.37 -11.47 4.55
C ILE A 162 -11.75 -11.14 3.20
N LEU A 163 -10.71 -10.31 3.17
CA LEU A 163 -10.03 -9.99 1.91
C LEU A 163 -9.40 -11.23 1.29
N ALA A 164 -8.76 -12.08 2.10
CA ALA A 164 -8.14 -13.32 1.62
C ALA A 164 -9.14 -14.29 0.99
N ASP A 165 -10.35 -14.36 1.58
CA ASP A 165 -11.41 -15.24 1.09
C ASP A 165 -12.05 -14.76 -0.23
N LYS A 166 -12.00 -13.47 -0.50
CA LYS A 166 -12.79 -12.84 -1.57
C LYS A 166 -11.97 -12.28 -2.73
N LEU A 167 -10.71 -11.92 -2.51
CA LEU A 167 -9.87 -11.32 -3.55
C LEU A 167 -9.38 -12.35 -4.56
N ARG A 168 -9.29 -11.92 -5.82
CA ARG A 168 -8.67 -12.66 -6.93
C ARG A 168 -7.21 -12.29 -7.10
N GLN A 169 -6.84 -11.10 -6.68
CA GLN A 169 -5.49 -10.56 -6.76
C GLN A 169 -4.53 -11.29 -5.81
N PRO A 170 -3.23 -11.30 -6.09
CA PRO A 170 -2.22 -11.86 -5.19
C PRO A 170 -2.28 -11.20 -3.81
N LEU A 171 -2.37 -12.03 -2.77
CA LEU A 171 -2.42 -11.56 -1.40
C LEU A 171 -1.03 -11.56 -0.77
N ILE A 172 -0.70 -10.48 -0.07
CA ILE A 172 0.56 -10.32 0.65
C ILE A 172 0.24 -10.13 2.13
N ILE A 173 0.75 -11.02 2.98
CA ILE A 173 0.56 -10.90 4.42
C ILE A 173 1.48 -9.81 4.98
N TRP A 174 0.88 -8.83 5.63
CA TRP A 174 1.57 -7.79 6.39
C TRP A 174 1.65 -8.18 7.86
N ASP A 175 2.79 -8.73 8.25
CA ASP A 175 2.99 -9.20 9.63
C ASP A 175 3.42 -8.05 10.56
N ASN A 176 2.48 -7.58 11.36
CA ASN A 176 2.67 -6.50 12.33
C ASN A 176 3.04 -6.97 13.75
N LEU A 177 3.30 -8.25 13.99
CA LEU A 177 3.61 -8.72 15.35
C LEU A 177 4.76 -7.97 16.01
N TYR A 178 5.74 -7.58 15.21
CA TYR A 178 6.95 -6.92 15.67
C TYR A 178 6.99 -5.43 15.31
N CYS A 179 5.83 -4.84 15.03
CA CYS A 179 5.73 -3.43 14.74
C CYS A 179 6.07 -2.61 16.01
N ASN A 180 6.84 -1.55 15.81
CA ASN A 180 7.33 -0.71 16.92
C ASN A 180 6.45 0.48 17.24
N ASP A 181 5.40 0.73 16.47
CA ASP A 181 4.51 1.87 16.61
C ASP A 181 3.76 1.84 17.94
N TYR A 182 3.31 0.67 18.35
CA TYR A 182 2.67 0.45 19.64
C TYR A 182 3.65 0.48 20.82
N CYS A 183 4.92 0.23 20.58
CA CYS A 183 5.92 0.18 21.63
C CYS A 183 7.30 0.62 21.10
N PRO A 184 7.56 1.94 20.97
CA PRO A 184 8.81 2.48 20.44
C PRO A 184 10.08 2.00 21.18
N ARG A 185 9.92 1.45 22.38
CA ARG A 185 11.01 0.89 23.19
C ARG A 185 11.27 -0.59 22.94
N ARG A 186 10.42 -1.27 22.15
CA ARG A 186 10.62 -2.66 21.74
C ARG A 186 11.33 -2.72 20.41
N LEU A 187 12.63 -2.84 20.44
CA LEU A 187 13.36 -3.29 19.28
C LEU A 187 13.44 -4.81 19.35
N PHE A 188 12.67 -5.51 18.51
CA PHE A 188 12.76 -6.96 18.43
C PHE A 188 13.97 -7.35 17.58
N THR A 189 14.94 -8.01 18.20
CA THR A 189 16.18 -8.49 17.56
C THR A 189 16.35 -10.00 17.64
N GLY A 190 15.31 -10.71 18.09
CA GLY A 190 15.34 -12.15 18.31
C GLY A 190 14.96 -12.98 17.08
N LYS A 191 14.86 -14.28 17.27
CA LYS A 191 14.41 -15.21 16.24
C LYS A 191 12.92 -15.02 15.99
N TRP A 192 12.50 -15.14 14.72
CA TRP A 192 11.10 -15.22 14.34
C TRP A 192 10.47 -16.47 14.92
N THR A 193 9.63 -16.29 15.93
CA THR A 193 8.92 -17.39 16.62
C THR A 193 7.44 -17.35 16.25
N GLY A 194 6.82 -18.52 16.10
CA GLY A 194 5.40 -18.62 15.75
C GLY A 194 5.04 -18.28 14.31
N ARG A 195 6.05 -18.08 13.47
CA ARG A 195 5.91 -17.79 12.05
C ARG A 195 6.45 -18.95 11.23
N LYS A 196 5.60 -19.99 11.02
CA LYS A 196 5.94 -21.17 10.22
C LYS A 196 4.85 -21.37 9.17
#